data_ce51932b10aa04e1ba4af2b5a57baa41
#
_entry.id   ce51932b10aa04e1ba4af2b5a57baa41
#
_cell.length_a   1.000
_cell.length_b   1.000
_cell.length_c   1.000
_cell.angle_alpha   90.00
_cell.angle_beta   90.00
_cell.angle_gamma   90.00
#
_symmetry.space_group_name_H-M   'P 1'
#
loop_
_entity.id
_entity.type
_entity.pdbx_description
1 polymer ?
#
loop_
_entity_poly.entity_id
_entity_poly.type
_entity_poly.pdbx_seq_one_letter_code
_entity_poly.pdbx_strand_id
1 'polypeptide(L)'
;MIYYVPTIKSEREGFERIAALASDAHDLYNAHLELSFSRCGFFDANMASPLASVLARIAADRFNRVEVVDVPTPIEKILCKNRFLVSYGYRSIRDSNQTTLPYTRMQLSDEGLFAQYLKRYMNGKGIPRMSVAMGKHFRQSVFEVFQNAVIHSESKVGLFVCGQFYPIWQRLDLTIADAGIGIRTNVRRALGLKVNSVDAIQWALQEGNTTKRGGQPGGVGLKFLKDFIELNKGKIQITSRYGFYQYHDGSEMFSKLKNALKCRDCDYRPAK
;
A
#
# COMPACT_ATOMS: atom_id res chain seq x y z
N MET A 1 -19.90 10.78 -11.30
CA MET A 1 -18.54 11.10 -11.84
C MET A 1 -17.98 9.84 -12.49
N ILE A 2 -17.45 9.95 -13.69
CA ILE A 2 -16.69 8.86 -14.33
C ILE A 2 -15.21 9.20 -14.24
N TYR A 3 -14.41 8.27 -13.72
CA TYR A 3 -12.96 8.36 -13.70
C TYR A 3 -12.35 7.23 -14.57
N TYR A 4 -11.57 7.62 -15.55
CA TYR A 4 -10.91 6.67 -16.44
C TYR A 4 -9.56 6.26 -15.84
N VAL A 5 -9.45 4.98 -15.45
CA VAL A 5 -8.22 4.44 -14.88
C VAL A 5 -7.15 4.34 -15.98
N PRO A 6 -6.01 5.02 -15.82
CA PRO A 6 -4.90 4.86 -16.77
C PRO A 6 -4.13 3.56 -16.48
N THR A 7 -3.12 3.24 -17.29
CA THR A 7 -2.17 2.19 -16.99
C THR A 7 -1.51 2.41 -15.61
N ILE A 8 -1.51 1.41 -14.73
CA ILE A 8 -0.96 1.48 -13.37
C ILE A 8 0.16 0.46 -13.21
N LYS A 9 1.40 0.92 -13.07
CA LYS A 9 2.55 0.10 -12.73
C LYS A 9 3.00 0.33 -11.30
N SER A 10 3.67 -0.64 -10.69
CA SER A 10 4.24 -0.54 -9.33
C SER A 10 5.53 0.29 -9.33
N GLU A 11 5.35 1.55 -9.71
CA GLU A 11 6.38 2.57 -9.86
C GLU A 11 5.83 3.93 -9.39
N ARG A 12 6.70 4.92 -9.23
CA ARG A 12 6.35 6.28 -8.81
C ARG A 12 5.14 6.85 -9.57
N GLU A 13 5.11 6.66 -10.89
CA GLU A 13 4.02 7.15 -11.74
C GLU A 13 2.67 6.47 -11.44
N GLY A 14 2.66 5.18 -11.14
CA GLY A 14 1.44 4.47 -10.75
C GLY A 14 0.86 4.99 -9.42
N PHE A 15 1.70 5.28 -8.44
CA PHE A 15 1.26 5.93 -7.20
C PHE A 15 0.75 7.36 -7.45
N GLU A 16 1.40 8.11 -8.36
CA GLU A 16 0.93 9.43 -8.78
C GLU A 16 -0.48 9.39 -9.38
N ARG A 17 -0.76 8.40 -10.22
CA ARG A 17 -2.07 8.20 -10.86
C ARG A 17 -3.16 7.83 -9.85
N ILE A 18 -2.84 6.99 -8.86
CA ILE A 18 -3.77 6.69 -7.76
C ILE A 18 -3.99 7.92 -6.87
N ALA A 19 -2.95 8.71 -6.63
CA ALA A 19 -3.06 9.96 -5.89
C ALA A 19 -3.89 11.02 -6.64
N ALA A 20 -3.83 11.04 -7.98
CA ALA A 20 -4.69 11.88 -8.81
C ALA A 20 -6.17 11.52 -8.64
N LEU A 21 -6.53 10.23 -8.69
CA LEU A 21 -7.90 9.79 -8.37
C LEU A 21 -8.36 10.28 -6.99
N ALA A 22 -7.51 10.15 -5.97
CA ALA A 22 -7.85 10.61 -4.62
C ALA A 22 -8.07 12.12 -4.56
N SER A 23 -7.33 12.88 -5.37
CA SER A 23 -7.48 14.34 -5.50
C SER A 23 -8.75 14.73 -6.25
N ASP A 24 -9.02 14.07 -7.37
CA ASP A 24 -10.17 14.38 -8.24
C ASP A 24 -11.50 14.01 -7.57
N ALA A 25 -11.51 12.93 -6.77
CA ALA A 25 -12.67 12.49 -6.02
C ALA A 25 -12.83 13.18 -4.65
N HIS A 26 -11.98 14.14 -4.30
CA HIS A 26 -11.93 14.75 -2.97
C HIS A 26 -13.25 15.42 -2.55
N ASP A 27 -13.95 16.06 -3.47
CA ASP A 27 -15.16 16.83 -3.17
C ASP A 27 -16.46 16.07 -3.41
N LEU A 28 -16.37 14.79 -3.77
CA LEU A 28 -17.56 13.96 -3.95
C LEU A 28 -18.34 13.82 -2.63
N TYR A 29 -19.64 14.02 -2.71
CA TYR A 29 -20.58 13.89 -1.57
C TYR A 29 -21.87 13.26 -2.05
N ASN A 30 -22.31 12.18 -1.41
CA ASN A 30 -23.50 11.41 -1.77
C ASN A 30 -23.60 11.16 -3.30
N ALA A 31 -22.46 10.82 -3.88
CA ALA A 31 -22.27 10.73 -5.31
C ALA A 31 -21.93 9.29 -5.74
N HIS A 32 -22.15 9.02 -7.02
CA HIS A 32 -21.72 7.80 -7.67
C HIS A 32 -20.41 8.05 -8.43
N LEU A 33 -19.36 7.32 -8.04
CA LEU A 33 -18.09 7.25 -8.74
C LEU A 33 -18.04 5.97 -9.57
N GLU A 34 -18.07 6.11 -10.87
CA GLU A 34 -17.83 5.03 -11.83
C GLU A 34 -16.35 5.01 -12.20
N LEU A 35 -15.68 3.91 -11.87
CA LEU A 35 -14.26 3.70 -12.15
C LEU A 35 -14.13 2.85 -13.42
N SER A 36 -14.00 3.49 -14.58
CA SER A 36 -13.89 2.82 -15.88
C SER A 36 -12.44 2.44 -16.19
N PHE A 37 -12.20 1.16 -16.45
CA PHE A 37 -10.89 0.64 -16.88
C PHE A 37 -10.72 0.63 -18.41
N SER A 38 -11.65 1.21 -19.17
CA SER A 38 -11.60 1.20 -20.65
C SER A 38 -10.31 1.78 -21.24
N ARG A 39 -9.62 2.67 -20.50
CA ARG A 39 -8.35 3.28 -20.89
C ARG A 39 -7.13 2.65 -20.22
N CYS A 40 -7.32 1.58 -19.45
CA CYS A 40 -6.25 0.90 -18.73
C CYS A 40 -5.61 -0.18 -19.61
N GLY A 41 -4.43 0.09 -20.16
CA GLY A 41 -3.70 -0.89 -20.96
C GLY A 41 -2.96 -1.95 -20.13
N PHE A 42 -2.63 -1.63 -18.87
CA PHE A 42 -1.94 -2.55 -17.96
C PHE A 42 -2.15 -2.15 -16.50
N PHE A 43 -2.24 -3.14 -15.61
CA PHE A 43 -2.41 -2.93 -14.18
C PHE A 43 -1.58 -3.96 -13.39
N ASP A 44 -0.58 -3.50 -12.63
CA ASP A 44 0.14 -4.37 -11.69
C ASP A 44 -0.77 -4.81 -10.55
N ALA A 45 -0.91 -6.13 -10.37
CA ALA A 45 -1.91 -6.69 -9.45
C ALA A 45 -1.74 -6.27 -7.99
N ASN A 46 -0.49 -6.04 -7.52
CA ASN A 46 -0.21 -5.56 -6.18
C ASN A 46 -0.70 -4.12 -5.95
N MET A 47 -0.87 -3.32 -7.02
CA MET A 47 -1.42 -1.97 -6.96
C MET A 47 -2.93 -1.94 -6.64
N ALA A 48 -3.58 -3.10 -6.59
CA ALA A 48 -4.94 -3.23 -6.08
C ALA A 48 -5.06 -2.76 -4.62
N SER A 49 -4.03 -2.94 -3.78
CA SER A 49 -4.07 -2.48 -2.38
C SER A 49 -4.11 -0.96 -2.24
N PRO A 50 -3.20 -0.17 -2.85
CA PRO A 50 -3.29 1.30 -2.78
C PRO A 50 -4.55 1.84 -3.47
N LEU A 51 -4.98 1.25 -4.59
CA LEU A 51 -6.25 1.64 -5.22
C LEU A 51 -7.42 1.38 -4.27
N ALA A 52 -7.51 0.19 -3.68
CA ALA A 52 -8.56 -0.17 -2.74
C ALA A 52 -8.62 0.75 -1.51
N SER A 53 -7.46 1.17 -0.98
CA SER A 53 -7.41 2.08 0.16
C SER A 53 -8.03 3.44 -0.17
N VAL A 54 -7.78 3.96 -1.37
CA VAL A 54 -8.38 5.19 -1.87
C VAL A 54 -9.89 5.03 -2.10
N LEU A 55 -10.32 3.95 -2.78
CA LEU A 55 -11.73 3.70 -3.06
C LEU A 55 -12.56 3.46 -1.80
N ALA A 56 -12.02 2.67 -0.85
CA ALA A 56 -12.69 2.43 0.42
C ALA A 56 -12.88 3.71 1.22
N ARG A 57 -11.93 4.63 1.13
CA ARG A 57 -12.02 5.93 1.77
C ARG A 57 -13.04 6.82 1.07
N ILE A 58 -13.03 6.90 -0.27
CA ILE A 58 -14.03 7.64 -1.03
C ILE A 58 -15.44 7.15 -0.69
N ALA A 59 -15.64 5.83 -0.59
CA ALA A 59 -16.93 5.24 -0.23
C ALA A 59 -17.34 5.53 1.22
N ALA A 60 -16.37 5.47 2.17
CA ALA A 60 -16.65 5.74 3.60
C ALA A 60 -16.85 7.23 3.89
N ASP A 61 -16.14 8.09 3.18
CA ASP A 61 -16.27 9.54 3.30
C ASP A 61 -17.52 9.98 2.52
N ARG A 62 -18.55 10.50 3.23
CA ARG A 62 -19.68 11.18 2.62
C ARG A 62 -20.66 10.34 1.77
N PHE A 63 -20.84 9.07 2.11
CA PHE A 63 -21.88 8.22 1.50
C PHE A 63 -21.75 8.05 -0.03
N ASN A 64 -20.54 8.04 -0.56
CA ASN A 64 -20.32 7.84 -1.98
C ASN A 64 -20.44 6.35 -2.33
N ARG A 65 -21.02 6.07 -3.48
CA ARG A 65 -21.03 4.73 -4.08
C ARG A 65 -19.91 4.63 -5.12
N VAL A 66 -19.17 3.53 -5.07
CA VAL A 66 -18.10 3.24 -6.04
C VAL A 66 -18.48 2.00 -6.84
N GLU A 67 -18.39 2.09 -8.16
CA GLU A 67 -18.60 0.99 -9.09
C GLU A 67 -17.40 0.86 -10.02
N VAL A 68 -17.01 -0.37 -10.35
CA VAL A 68 -15.91 -0.66 -11.27
C VAL A 68 -16.49 -1.24 -12.56
N VAL A 69 -16.16 -0.64 -13.70
CA VAL A 69 -16.73 -0.99 -15.01
C VAL A 69 -15.65 -1.08 -16.09
N ASP A 70 -16.02 -1.64 -17.25
CA ASP A 70 -15.24 -1.67 -18.50
C ASP A 70 -13.84 -2.25 -18.33
N VAL A 71 -13.69 -3.30 -17.50
CA VAL A 71 -12.38 -3.89 -17.24
C VAL A 71 -11.93 -4.76 -18.40
N PRO A 72 -10.79 -4.45 -19.07
CA PRO A 72 -10.27 -5.29 -20.15
C PRO A 72 -10.00 -6.71 -19.69
N THR A 73 -10.31 -7.72 -20.49
CA THR A 73 -10.24 -9.14 -20.14
C THR A 73 -8.91 -9.57 -19.50
N PRO A 74 -7.72 -9.14 -19.96
CA PRO A 74 -6.46 -9.53 -19.30
C PRO A 74 -6.34 -8.99 -17.86
N ILE A 75 -6.79 -7.76 -17.63
CA ILE A 75 -6.79 -7.11 -16.33
C ILE A 75 -7.87 -7.73 -15.43
N GLU A 76 -9.07 -7.95 -15.96
CA GLU A 76 -10.15 -8.63 -15.25
C GLU A 76 -9.71 -9.99 -14.72
N LYS A 77 -9.09 -10.82 -15.56
CA LYS A 77 -8.61 -12.15 -15.17
C LYS A 77 -7.68 -12.10 -13.96
N ILE A 78 -6.69 -11.21 -13.93
CA ILE A 78 -5.72 -11.15 -12.84
C ILE A 78 -6.34 -10.54 -11.57
N LEU A 79 -7.18 -9.52 -11.70
CA LEU A 79 -7.85 -8.86 -10.59
C LEU A 79 -9.02 -9.66 -10.01
N CYS A 80 -9.61 -10.60 -10.77
CA CYS A 80 -10.53 -11.60 -10.27
C CYS A 80 -9.80 -12.76 -9.57
N LYS A 81 -8.63 -13.20 -10.08
CA LYS A 81 -7.77 -14.20 -9.40
C LYS A 81 -7.27 -13.69 -8.06
N ASN A 82 -6.82 -12.44 -7.97
CA ASN A 82 -6.39 -11.85 -6.72
C ASN A 82 -7.54 -11.39 -5.82
N ARG A 83 -8.80 -11.56 -6.25
CA ARG A 83 -10.04 -11.22 -5.53
C ARG A 83 -10.34 -9.74 -5.38
N PHE A 84 -9.59 -8.83 -5.96
CA PHE A 84 -9.89 -7.41 -5.87
C PHE A 84 -11.26 -7.08 -6.50
N LEU A 85 -11.49 -7.49 -7.75
CA LEU A 85 -12.77 -7.24 -8.44
C LEU A 85 -13.96 -8.01 -7.85
N VAL A 86 -13.71 -9.08 -7.10
CA VAL A 86 -14.78 -9.80 -6.38
C VAL A 86 -15.47 -8.88 -5.36
N SER A 87 -14.72 -7.93 -4.77
CA SER A 87 -15.29 -6.92 -3.87
C SER A 87 -16.22 -5.91 -4.57
N TYR A 88 -16.21 -5.91 -5.89
CA TYR A 88 -17.04 -5.05 -6.76
C TYR A 88 -18.06 -5.85 -7.60
N GLY A 89 -18.37 -7.09 -7.19
CA GLY A 89 -19.42 -7.91 -7.80
C GLY A 89 -18.98 -8.81 -8.95
N TYR A 90 -17.69 -8.84 -9.31
CA TYR A 90 -17.17 -9.75 -10.35
C TYR A 90 -17.04 -11.17 -9.84
N ARG A 91 -17.06 -12.14 -10.75
CA ARG A 91 -16.89 -13.55 -10.40
C ARG A 91 -15.44 -13.86 -10.03
N SER A 92 -15.25 -14.65 -8.96
CA SER A 92 -13.91 -15.14 -8.60
C SER A 92 -13.39 -16.11 -9.66
N ILE A 93 -12.11 -15.95 -10.02
CA ILE A 93 -11.39 -16.89 -10.90
C ILE A 93 -10.38 -17.66 -10.03
N ARG A 94 -10.34 -18.99 -10.21
CA ARG A 94 -9.37 -19.82 -9.50
C ARG A 94 -7.95 -19.52 -9.99
N ASP A 95 -7.04 -19.26 -9.06
CA ASP A 95 -5.61 -19.11 -9.35
C ASP A 95 -4.93 -20.49 -9.38
N SER A 96 -5.05 -21.18 -10.51
CA SER A 96 -4.45 -22.52 -10.71
C SER A 96 -2.92 -22.49 -10.65
N ASN A 97 -2.31 -21.38 -11.02
CA ASN A 97 -0.85 -21.21 -11.04
C ASN A 97 -0.28 -20.76 -9.69
N GLN A 98 -1.14 -20.46 -8.72
CA GLN A 98 -0.76 -19.97 -7.38
C GLN A 98 0.20 -18.78 -7.42
N THR A 99 -0.02 -17.85 -8.35
CA THR A 99 0.82 -16.66 -8.54
C THR A 99 0.31 -15.46 -7.80
N THR A 100 -0.91 -15.46 -7.29
CA THR A 100 -1.46 -14.33 -6.54
C THR A 100 -1.23 -14.45 -5.04
N LEU A 101 -0.99 -13.33 -4.39
CA LEU A 101 -1.23 -13.12 -2.97
C LEU A 101 -2.55 -12.36 -2.88
N PRO A 102 -3.65 -13.01 -2.46
CA PRO A 102 -4.99 -12.45 -2.63
C PRO A 102 -5.15 -11.10 -1.96
N TYR A 103 -5.83 -10.19 -2.63
CA TYR A 103 -6.30 -8.96 -2.01
C TYR A 103 -7.12 -9.30 -0.77
N THR A 104 -6.75 -8.67 0.33
CA THR A 104 -7.39 -8.87 1.62
C THR A 104 -7.48 -7.52 2.33
N ARG A 105 -8.68 -7.16 2.77
CA ARG A 105 -8.90 -6.05 3.69
C ARG A 105 -8.87 -6.59 5.11
N MET A 106 -8.05 -5.99 5.97
CA MET A 106 -7.86 -6.37 7.37
C MET A 106 -8.22 -5.20 8.28
N GLN A 107 -8.78 -5.50 9.44
CA GLN A 107 -8.95 -4.50 10.49
C GLN A 107 -7.62 -4.28 11.22
N LEU A 108 -7.50 -3.18 11.96
CA LEU A 108 -6.28 -2.89 12.73
C LEU A 108 -6.04 -3.94 13.84
N SER A 109 -7.06 -4.70 14.24
CA SER A 109 -6.97 -5.80 15.21
C SER A 109 -6.53 -7.14 14.62
N ASP A 110 -6.37 -7.24 13.30
CA ASP A 110 -6.20 -8.52 12.60
C ASP A 110 -4.74 -8.96 12.41
N GLU A 111 -3.86 -8.61 13.36
CA GLU A 111 -2.42 -8.99 13.30
C GLU A 111 -2.21 -10.50 13.11
N GLY A 112 -2.98 -11.32 13.80
CA GLY A 112 -2.92 -12.77 13.67
C GLY A 112 -3.30 -13.28 12.27
N LEU A 113 -4.27 -12.63 11.62
CA LEU A 113 -4.65 -12.94 10.24
C LEU A 113 -3.55 -12.57 9.26
N PHE A 114 -2.84 -11.45 9.48
CA PHE A 114 -1.71 -11.08 8.64
C PHE A 114 -0.55 -12.07 8.75
N ALA A 115 -0.23 -12.54 9.95
CA ALA A 115 0.78 -13.57 10.14
C ALA A 115 0.43 -14.88 9.41
N GLN A 116 -0.84 -15.30 9.46
CA GLN A 116 -1.34 -16.45 8.70
C GLN A 116 -1.30 -16.21 7.18
N TYR A 117 -1.65 -14.99 6.73
CA TYR A 117 -1.56 -14.59 5.33
C TYR A 117 -0.14 -14.73 4.79
N LEU A 118 0.87 -14.20 5.51
CA LEU A 118 2.27 -14.33 5.12
C LEU A 118 2.71 -15.81 5.05
N LYS A 119 2.38 -16.61 6.07
CA LYS A 119 2.71 -18.02 6.10
C LYS A 119 2.09 -18.79 4.92
N ARG A 120 0.83 -18.50 4.59
CA ARG A 120 0.08 -19.20 3.55
C ARG A 120 0.52 -18.83 2.13
N TYR A 121 0.74 -17.54 1.88
CA TYR A 121 0.86 -17.04 0.51
C TYR A 121 2.27 -16.67 0.08
N MET A 122 3.21 -16.48 1.01
CA MET A 122 4.60 -16.16 0.66
C MET A 122 5.50 -17.37 0.56
N ASN A 123 5.11 -18.51 1.12
CA ASN A 123 5.96 -19.69 1.14
C ASN A 123 6.22 -20.22 -0.28
N GLY A 124 7.48 -20.38 -0.67
CA GLY A 124 7.90 -20.90 -1.97
C GLY A 124 7.70 -19.95 -3.17
N LYS A 125 7.33 -18.68 -2.95
CA LYS A 125 7.04 -17.72 -4.03
C LYS A 125 8.11 -16.64 -4.12
N GLY A 126 9.05 -16.80 -5.06
CA GLY A 126 10.05 -15.77 -5.37
C GLY A 126 10.94 -15.35 -4.20
N ILE A 127 10.81 -16.03 -3.08
CA ILE A 127 11.65 -15.83 -1.92
C ILE A 127 12.82 -16.81 -2.08
N PRO A 128 14.06 -16.32 -2.09
CA PRO A 128 15.24 -17.17 -2.20
C PRO A 128 15.22 -18.28 -1.14
N ARG A 129 15.82 -19.42 -1.43
CA ARG A 129 16.06 -20.45 -0.42
C ARG A 129 16.95 -19.84 0.66
N MET A 130 16.42 -19.73 1.86
CA MET A 130 17.13 -19.16 3.00
C MET A 130 17.09 -20.13 4.18
N SER A 131 18.01 -19.96 5.11
CA SER A 131 17.97 -20.70 6.36
C SER A 131 16.64 -20.42 7.11
N VAL A 132 16.27 -21.32 8.01
CA VAL A 132 15.06 -21.18 8.84
C VAL A 132 15.09 -19.86 9.62
N ALA A 133 16.26 -19.51 10.15
CA ALA A 133 16.48 -18.27 10.90
C ALA A 133 16.27 -17.04 10.00
N MET A 134 16.89 -16.99 8.83
CA MET A 134 16.74 -15.89 7.87
C MET A 134 15.29 -15.73 7.42
N GLY A 135 14.61 -16.83 7.11
CA GLY A 135 13.18 -16.78 6.73
C GLY A 135 12.28 -16.31 7.86
N LYS A 136 12.62 -16.60 9.12
CA LYS A 136 11.92 -16.06 10.28
C LYS A 136 12.13 -14.54 10.39
N HIS A 137 13.35 -14.07 10.29
CA HIS A 137 13.66 -12.64 10.36
C HIS A 137 13.02 -11.83 9.24
N PHE A 138 13.06 -12.35 8.00
CA PHE A 138 12.38 -11.72 6.87
C PHE A 138 10.88 -11.54 7.12
N ARG A 139 10.18 -12.62 7.52
CA ARG A 139 8.74 -12.53 7.83
C ARG A 139 8.47 -11.58 8.99
N GLN A 140 9.35 -11.55 10.00
CA GLN A 140 9.23 -10.63 11.13
C GLN A 140 9.36 -9.17 10.67
N SER A 141 10.29 -8.87 9.76
CA SER A 141 10.45 -7.51 9.20
C SER A 141 9.24 -7.07 8.38
N VAL A 142 8.70 -7.96 7.54
CA VAL A 142 7.45 -7.66 6.80
C VAL A 142 6.28 -7.47 7.76
N PHE A 143 6.23 -8.26 8.84
CA PHE A 143 5.20 -8.13 9.87
C PHE A 143 5.32 -6.80 10.62
N GLU A 144 6.54 -6.34 10.90
CA GLU A 144 6.78 -5.02 11.53
C GLU A 144 6.29 -3.87 10.64
N VAL A 145 6.46 -3.96 9.32
CA VAL A 145 5.87 -2.97 8.38
C VAL A 145 4.34 -2.92 8.53
N PHE A 146 3.69 -4.08 8.62
CA PHE A 146 2.26 -4.15 8.87
C PHE A 146 1.88 -3.57 10.24
N GLN A 147 2.60 -3.92 11.30
CA GLN A 147 2.36 -3.38 12.64
C GLN A 147 2.53 -1.86 12.69
N ASN A 148 3.50 -1.31 11.95
CA ASN A 148 3.64 0.15 11.84
C ASN A 148 2.39 0.79 11.22
N ALA A 149 1.80 0.17 10.20
CA ALA A 149 0.53 0.65 9.65
C ALA A 149 -0.63 0.48 10.66
N VAL A 150 -0.69 -0.62 11.42
CA VAL A 150 -1.69 -0.82 12.50
C VAL A 150 -1.60 0.29 13.55
N ILE A 151 -0.39 0.54 14.06
CA ILE A 151 -0.17 1.44 15.21
C ILE A 151 -0.31 2.92 14.80
N HIS A 152 0.13 3.27 13.60
CA HIS A 152 0.33 4.66 13.20
C HIS A 152 -0.65 5.19 12.16
N SER A 153 -1.44 4.33 11.50
CA SER A 153 -2.31 4.82 10.41
C SER A 153 -3.56 5.53 10.92
N GLU A 154 -4.14 5.12 12.04
CA GLU A 154 -5.48 5.55 12.47
C GLU A 154 -6.52 5.34 11.35
N SER A 155 -6.35 4.30 10.52
CA SER A 155 -7.22 4.05 9.38
C SER A 155 -8.60 3.56 9.82
N LYS A 156 -9.66 4.32 9.52
CA LYS A 156 -11.05 3.94 9.80
C LYS A 156 -11.58 2.85 8.88
N VAL A 157 -10.92 2.60 7.77
CA VAL A 157 -11.33 1.61 6.76
C VAL A 157 -10.44 0.37 6.75
N GLY A 158 -9.49 0.26 7.69
CA GLY A 158 -8.58 -0.86 7.82
C GLY A 158 -7.35 -0.77 6.92
N LEU A 159 -6.69 -1.91 6.76
CA LEU A 159 -5.48 -2.10 5.96
C LEU A 159 -5.78 -3.00 4.76
N PHE A 160 -5.07 -2.79 3.68
CA PHE A 160 -5.26 -3.50 2.42
C PHE A 160 -3.94 -4.16 2.01
N VAL A 161 -3.99 -5.45 1.73
CA VAL A 161 -2.82 -6.24 1.37
C VAL A 161 -3.09 -6.96 0.06
N CYS A 162 -2.14 -6.94 -0.84
CA CYS A 162 -2.19 -7.67 -2.10
C CYS A 162 -0.77 -7.90 -2.64
N GLY A 163 -0.57 -8.97 -3.39
CA GLY A 163 0.70 -9.22 -4.04
C GLY A 163 0.59 -10.07 -5.29
N GLN A 164 1.69 -10.14 -6.02
CA GLN A 164 1.82 -10.93 -7.23
C GLN A 164 3.20 -11.58 -7.29
N PHE A 165 3.24 -12.87 -7.54
CA PHE A 165 4.44 -13.61 -7.86
C PHE A 165 4.59 -13.74 -9.37
N TYR A 166 5.78 -13.46 -9.87
CA TYR A 166 6.16 -13.59 -11.28
C TYR A 166 7.19 -14.71 -11.43
N PRO A 167 6.75 -15.95 -11.77
CA PRO A 167 7.63 -17.11 -11.76
C PRO A 167 8.84 -17.03 -12.69
N ILE A 168 8.66 -16.43 -13.88
CA ILE A 168 9.74 -16.28 -14.87
C ILE A 168 10.87 -15.40 -14.33
N TRP A 169 10.52 -14.34 -13.60
CA TRP A 169 11.48 -13.38 -13.03
C TRP A 169 11.85 -13.69 -11.57
N GLN A 170 11.30 -14.77 -11.00
CA GLN A 170 11.45 -15.11 -9.58
C GLN A 170 11.24 -13.89 -8.67
N ARG A 171 10.26 -13.04 -9.02
CA ARG A 171 9.95 -11.79 -8.33
C ARG A 171 8.62 -11.90 -7.61
N LEU A 172 8.60 -11.45 -6.35
CA LEU A 172 7.39 -11.29 -5.55
C LEU A 172 7.20 -9.81 -5.24
N ASP A 173 6.07 -9.26 -5.66
CA ASP A 173 5.64 -7.91 -5.29
C ASP A 173 4.54 -8.03 -4.20
N LEU A 174 4.74 -7.37 -3.07
CA LEU A 174 3.78 -7.28 -1.98
C LEU A 174 3.54 -5.82 -1.63
N THR A 175 2.29 -5.43 -1.52
CA THR A 175 1.92 -4.08 -1.13
C THR A 175 0.98 -4.10 0.07
N ILE A 176 1.30 -3.29 1.06
CA ILE A 176 0.47 -2.99 2.23
C ILE A 176 0.07 -1.53 2.12
N ALA A 177 -1.21 -1.23 2.18
CA ALA A 177 -1.73 0.13 2.08
C ALA A 177 -2.74 0.40 3.20
N ASP A 178 -2.77 1.63 3.66
CA ASP A 178 -3.77 2.16 4.58
C ASP A 178 -4.41 3.43 4.00
N ALA A 179 -5.50 3.88 4.59
CA ALA A 179 -6.17 5.13 4.24
C ALA A 179 -6.16 6.12 5.42
N GLY A 180 -5.15 6.03 6.27
CA GLY A 180 -5.06 6.77 7.50
C GLY A 180 -4.40 8.15 7.38
N ILE A 181 -3.89 8.63 8.52
CA ILE A 181 -3.35 10.00 8.65
C ILE A 181 -2.01 10.22 7.97
N GLY A 182 -1.28 9.15 7.67
CA GLY A 182 0.02 9.16 6.99
C GLY A 182 1.20 9.61 7.86
N ILE A 183 2.40 9.25 7.41
CA ILE A 183 3.67 9.43 8.14
C ILE A 183 3.89 10.89 8.56
N ARG A 184 3.65 11.85 7.65
CA ARG A 184 3.84 13.28 7.94
C ARG A 184 3.06 13.75 9.16
N THR A 185 1.81 13.32 9.31
CA THR A 185 0.96 13.73 10.43
C THR A 185 1.48 13.14 11.74
N ASN A 186 1.89 11.87 11.72
CA ASN A 186 2.48 11.21 12.88
C ASN A 186 3.76 11.93 13.35
N VAL A 187 4.68 12.19 12.42
CA VAL A 187 5.96 12.84 12.73
C VAL A 187 5.71 14.26 13.25
N ARG A 188 4.80 15.02 12.64
CA ARG A 188 4.43 16.36 13.11
C ARG A 188 3.85 16.36 14.53
N ARG A 189 2.98 15.40 14.84
CA ARG A 189 2.40 15.25 16.19
C ARG A 189 3.47 14.86 17.22
N ALA A 190 4.40 13.97 16.86
CA ALA A 190 5.44 13.48 17.77
C ALA A 190 6.52 14.53 18.06
N LEU A 191 6.94 15.29 17.05
CA LEU A 191 8.04 16.25 17.15
C LEU A 191 7.59 17.68 17.43
N GLY A 192 6.31 18.02 17.24
CA GLY A 192 5.83 19.40 17.28
C GLY A 192 6.37 20.30 16.14
N LEU A 193 7.02 19.70 15.13
CA LEU A 193 7.71 20.42 14.07
C LEU A 193 6.91 20.44 12.76
N LYS A 194 7.09 21.50 11.98
CA LYS A 194 6.55 21.60 10.63
C LYS A 194 7.48 20.90 9.65
N VAL A 195 7.21 19.62 9.32
CA VAL A 195 7.93 18.86 8.29
C VAL A 195 7.07 18.70 7.03
N ASN A 196 7.68 18.62 5.85
CA ASN A 196 6.98 18.23 4.63
C ASN A 196 6.85 16.71 4.54
N SER A 197 6.21 16.17 3.48
CA SER A 197 5.95 14.73 3.38
C SER A 197 7.22 13.92 3.07
N VAL A 198 8.18 14.51 2.36
CA VAL A 198 9.46 13.87 2.02
C VAL A 198 10.34 13.80 3.25
N ASP A 199 10.52 14.92 3.96
CA ASP A 199 11.32 14.97 5.20
C ASP A 199 10.76 14.04 6.27
N ALA A 200 9.42 13.92 6.35
CA ALA A 200 8.78 13.02 7.30
C ALA A 200 9.08 11.54 6.99
N ILE A 201 9.10 11.14 5.71
CA ILE A 201 9.52 9.79 5.33
C ILE A 201 11.00 9.60 5.65
N GLN A 202 11.85 10.55 5.30
CA GLN A 202 13.27 10.49 5.59
C GLN A 202 13.55 10.35 7.09
N TRP A 203 12.86 11.12 7.92
CA TRP A 203 12.95 10.99 9.37
C TRP A 203 12.51 9.61 9.86
N ALA A 204 11.38 9.10 9.34
CA ALA A 204 10.85 7.79 9.74
C ALA A 204 11.74 6.60 9.35
N LEU A 205 12.60 6.77 8.34
CA LEU A 205 13.55 5.78 7.88
C LEU A 205 14.87 5.76 8.67
N GLN A 206 15.17 6.82 9.45
CA GLN A 206 16.37 6.88 10.26
C GLN A 206 16.28 5.92 11.43
N GLU A 207 17.38 5.20 11.68
CA GLU A 207 17.51 4.27 12.80
C GLU A 207 17.34 5.00 14.14
N GLY A 208 16.59 4.40 15.04
CA GLY A 208 16.31 4.98 16.37
C GLY A 208 15.12 5.94 16.41
N ASN A 209 14.67 6.46 15.28
CA ASN A 209 13.49 7.33 15.25
C ASN A 209 12.21 6.52 15.41
N THR A 210 11.38 6.94 16.35
CA THR A 210 10.06 6.32 16.59
C THR A 210 9.05 7.35 17.05
N THR A 211 7.81 7.16 16.62
CA THR A 211 6.66 7.90 17.17
C THR A 211 5.86 7.07 18.17
N LYS A 212 6.35 5.85 18.51
CA LYS A 212 5.76 4.98 19.55
C LYS A 212 5.98 5.59 20.94
N ARG A 213 4.93 5.61 21.74
CA ARG A 213 5.05 5.96 23.16
C ARG A 213 5.65 4.78 23.93
N GLY A 214 6.62 5.01 24.80
CA GLY A 214 7.18 3.98 25.69
C GLY A 214 8.59 3.50 25.38
N GLY A 215 9.37 4.23 24.55
CA GLY A 215 10.82 4.01 24.41
C GLY A 215 11.24 2.73 23.68
N GLN A 216 10.33 2.03 23.02
CA GLN A 216 10.71 0.88 22.19
C GLN A 216 11.48 1.36 20.95
N PRO A 217 12.68 0.80 20.68
CA PRO A 217 13.44 1.16 19.48
C PRO A 217 12.61 0.91 18.23
N GLY A 218 12.48 1.94 17.38
CA GLY A 218 11.86 1.81 16.05
C GLY A 218 12.91 1.55 14.98
N GLY A 219 12.49 1.05 13.82
CA GLY A 219 13.31 1.01 12.61
C GLY A 219 14.20 -0.21 12.41
N VAL A 220 14.31 -1.12 13.39
CA VAL A 220 15.14 -2.32 13.27
C VAL A 220 14.65 -3.25 12.16
N GLY A 221 13.35 -3.48 12.07
CA GLY A 221 12.78 -4.37 11.04
C GLY A 221 12.86 -3.78 9.64
N LEU A 222 12.70 -2.47 9.49
CA LEU A 222 12.84 -1.82 8.18
C LEU A 222 14.30 -1.84 7.69
N LYS A 223 15.27 -1.68 8.60
CA LYS A 223 16.69 -1.84 8.28
C LYS A 223 16.97 -3.26 7.80
N PHE A 224 16.55 -4.27 8.56
CA PHE A 224 16.74 -5.67 8.15
C PHE A 224 16.05 -5.99 6.82
N LEU A 225 14.85 -5.46 6.60
CA LEU A 225 14.15 -5.60 5.32
C LEU A 225 14.93 -4.96 4.17
N LYS A 226 15.54 -3.78 4.42
CA LYS A 226 16.39 -3.10 3.45
C LYS A 226 17.62 -3.94 3.10
N ASP A 227 18.34 -4.46 4.10
CA ASP A 227 19.51 -5.32 3.89
C ASP A 227 19.14 -6.60 3.11
N PHE A 228 17.99 -7.20 3.45
CA PHE A 228 17.47 -8.36 2.73
C PHE A 228 17.14 -8.05 1.26
N ILE A 229 16.48 -6.93 1.01
CA ILE A 229 16.10 -6.48 -0.34
C ILE A 229 17.35 -6.15 -1.17
N GLU A 230 18.37 -5.56 -0.58
CA GLU A 230 19.65 -5.28 -1.24
C GLU A 230 20.34 -6.56 -1.69
N LEU A 231 20.49 -7.54 -0.79
CA LEU A 231 21.07 -8.85 -1.11
C LEU A 231 20.34 -9.57 -2.24
N ASN A 232 19.05 -9.34 -2.40
CA ASN A 232 18.21 -9.99 -3.40
C ASN A 232 17.91 -9.10 -4.62
N LYS A 233 18.62 -7.97 -4.75
CA LYS A 233 18.41 -6.97 -5.85
C LYS A 233 16.95 -6.55 -5.98
N GLY A 234 16.28 -6.44 -4.85
CA GLY A 234 14.88 -6.06 -4.76
C GLY A 234 14.68 -4.55 -4.72
N LYS A 235 13.44 -4.14 -4.47
CA LYS A 235 13.03 -2.75 -4.40
C LYS A 235 12.09 -2.53 -3.21
N ILE A 236 12.27 -1.43 -2.47
CA ILE A 236 11.32 -0.93 -1.47
C ILE A 236 10.76 0.39 -1.97
N GLN A 237 9.46 0.58 -1.85
CA GLN A 237 8.80 1.84 -2.13
C GLN A 237 7.88 2.22 -0.97
N ILE A 238 7.93 3.48 -0.55
CA ILE A 238 7.06 4.03 0.49
C ILE A 238 6.42 5.29 -0.06
N THR A 239 5.10 5.35 0.01
CA THR A 239 4.33 6.52 -0.41
C THR A 239 3.45 6.98 0.74
N SER A 240 3.55 8.25 1.09
CA SER A 240 2.71 8.85 2.13
C SER A 240 2.42 10.31 1.80
N ARG A 241 1.13 10.63 1.60
CA ARG A 241 0.65 11.94 1.15
C ARG A 241 1.35 12.37 -0.15
N TYR A 242 2.16 13.42 -0.10
CA TYR A 242 2.97 13.90 -1.24
C TYR A 242 4.37 13.30 -1.29
N GLY A 243 4.78 12.51 -0.32
CA GLY A 243 6.12 11.92 -0.26
C GLY A 243 6.17 10.58 -0.97
N PHE A 244 7.23 10.37 -1.71
CA PHE A 244 7.60 9.10 -2.31
C PHE A 244 9.07 8.81 -2.01
N TYR A 245 9.34 7.60 -1.58
CA TYR A 245 10.66 7.03 -1.36
C TYR A 245 10.80 5.74 -2.14
N GLN A 246 11.97 5.53 -2.69
CA GLN A 246 12.38 4.27 -3.29
C GLN A 246 13.81 3.94 -2.90
N TYR A 247 14.03 2.70 -2.52
CA TYR A 247 15.34 2.07 -2.42
C TYR A 247 15.44 0.96 -3.47
N HIS A 248 16.47 1.00 -4.27
CA HIS A 248 16.75 0.00 -5.29
C HIS A 248 18.22 0.05 -5.66
N ASP A 249 18.88 -1.11 -5.75
CA ASP A 249 20.29 -1.26 -6.20
C ASP A 249 21.27 -0.31 -5.46
N GLY A 250 21.21 -0.34 -4.13
CA GLY A 250 22.08 0.50 -3.28
C GLY A 250 21.74 1.99 -3.26
N SER A 251 20.77 2.44 -4.05
CA SER A 251 20.43 3.85 -4.22
C SER A 251 19.08 4.21 -3.55
N GLU A 252 19.06 5.35 -2.89
CA GLU A 252 17.86 5.94 -2.32
C GLU A 252 17.37 7.13 -3.14
N MET A 253 16.08 7.15 -3.41
CA MET A 253 15.44 8.27 -4.09
C MET A 253 14.29 8.81 -3.23
N PHE A 254 14.34 10.07 -2.93
CA PHE A 254 13.25 10.82 -2.30
C PHE A 254 12.67 11.80 -3.29
N SER A 255 11.36 11.84 -3.43
CA SER A 255 10.70 12.77 -4.34
C SER A 255 9.31 13.17 -3.85
N LYS A 256 8.83 14.29 -4.40
CA LYS A 256 7.49 14.79 -4.12
C LYS A 256 6.55 14.37 -5.26
N LEU A 257 5.40 13.81 -4.92
CA LEU A 257 4.30 13.57 -5.86
C LEU A 257 3.56 14.88 -6.13
N LYS A 258 2.97 15.01 -7.33
CA LYS A 258 2.13 16.15 -7.72
C LYS A 258 0.82 16.16 -6.93
N ASN A 259 0.21 14.98 -6.76
CA ASN A 259 -1.02 14.77 -6.03
C ASN A 259 -0.77 14.06 -4.70
N ALA A 260 -1.64 14.28 -3.72
CA ALA A 260 -1.54 13.63 -2.42
C ALA A 260 -2.48 12.45 -2.32
N LEU A 261 -1.99 11.37 -1.74
CA LEU A 261 -2.86 10.41 -1.08
C LEU A 261 -3.38 11.08 0.22
N LYS A 262 -4.43 11.90 0.10
CA LYS A 262 -4.89 12.77 1.21
C LYS A 262 -5.77 12.03 2.22
N CYS A 263 -5.54 12.30 3.52
CA CYS A 263 -6.53 12.18 4.58
C CYS A 263 -7.18 13.55 4.83
N ARG A 264 -8.51 13.62 4.90
CA ARG A 264 -9.28 14.86 5.09
C ARG A 264 -9.08 15.48 6.47
N ASP A 265 -9.05 14.65 7.50
CA ASP A 265 -8.94 15.08 8.90
C ASP A 265 -7.54 15.62 9.26
N CYS A 266 -6.56 15.48 8.34
CA CYS A 266 -5.19 15.90 8.60
C CYS A 266 -4.90 17.37 8.32
N ASP A 267 -5.82 18.07 7.65
CA ASP A 267 -5.69 19.52 7.37
C ASP A 267 -6.54 20.38 8.32
N TYR A 268 -7.22 19.77 9.32
CA TYR A 268 -7.94 20.52 10.35
C TYR A 268 -6.94 21.38 11.14
N ARG A 269 -6.96 22.67 10.88
CA ARG A 269 -6.37 23.67 11.77
C ARG A 269 -7.40 23.92 12.86
N PRO A 270 -7.10 23.68 14.15
CA PRO A 270 -7.96 24.24 15.19
C PRO A 270 -8.00 25.76 14.97
N ALA A 271 -9.19 26.31 14.94
CA ALA A 271 -9.37 27.74 15.02
C ALA A 271 -8.57 28.26 16.23
N LYS A 272 -7.83 29.35 16.03
CA LYS A 272 -7.07 30.02 17.09
C LYS A 272 -8.02 30.52 18.17
#